data_6a631a4448e36297eb25b0a720837170
#
_entry.id   6a631a4448e36297eb25b0a720837170
#
_cell.length_a   1.000
_cell.length_b   1.000
_cell.length_c   1.000
_cell.angle_alpha   90.00
_cell.angle_beta   90.00
_cell.angle_gamma   90.00
#
_symmetry.space_group_name_H-M   'P 1'
#
loop_
_entity.id
_entity.type
_entity.pdbx_description
1 polymer ?
#
loop_
_entity_poly.entity_id
_entity_poly.type
_entity_poly.pdbx_seq_one_letter_code
_entity_poly.pdbx_strand_id
1 'polypeptide(L)'
;MTQGRRFEHRWPGILLLVMACLATALVGCDFGLHRGVRLFLEEPFPKKLSAWHLFAAAAKQGQLTPNPGVLPYDLNTPLFSDYADKYRFVWMPPGSSAEYKDDAAFEFPIGTIFAKSFAFPVEDHAGGERLIETRLLVRTSSAWVPLPYIWNASQTEATLQLVPDPVRTRYTDAAGIGHEFTYQIPNTNECHECHDNNKVLQPIGPKARNLNKDFIYQDGRANQLARWTNVGYLRGAPKPETAPQAAKWDQPASGSLSSRALAYLDNNCAHCHQPGGSAGYTGVDFRLGHFDVDKLGICKHPNSAGNMGDRRYDVVPGNPDASILVYRMESIAPKVMMPQIGRDVVHTEGLVLIREWVAALQGSACARLAVR
;
A
#
# COMPACT_ATOMS: atom_id res chain seq x y z
N MET A 1 -70.30 69.96 -13.49
CA MET A 1 -71.18 69.02 -12.74
C MET A 1 -70.61 67.62 -12.89
N THR A 2 -70.57 66.93 -11.81
CA THR A 2 -70.30 65.54 -11.55
C THR A 2 -68.89 65.09 -11.11
N GLN A 3 -68.89 64.76 -9.88
CA GLN A 3 -67.82 64.26 -9.02
C GLN A 3 -67.30 62.89 -9.49
N GLY A 4 -66.03 62.60 -9.36
CA GLY A 4 -65.40 61.34 -9.48
C GLY A 4 -64.72 60.91 -8.18
N ARG A 5 -65.15 59.84 -7.65
CA ARG A 5 -64.68 59.25 -6.37
C ARG A 5 -63.34 58.56 -6.55
N ARG A 6 -62.40 58.77 -5.63
CA ARG A 6 -61.18 57.97 -5.44
C ARG A 6 -61.53 56.66 -4.76
N PHE A 7 -60.96 55.55 -5.24
CA PHE A 7 -60.90 54.28 -4.53
C PHE A 7 -59.49 54.03 -4.08
N GLU A 8 -59.28 54.03 -2.79
CA GLU A 8 -58.06 53.56 -2.14
C GLU A 8 -58.15 52.03 -1.98
N HIS A 9 -57.24 51.28 -2.59
CA HIS A 9 -57.08 49.85 -2.28
C HIS A 9 -55.85 49.71 -1.35
N ARG A 10 -56.10 49.46 -0.10
CA ARG A 10 -55.16 48.95 0.91
C ARG A 10 -54.91 47.47 0.63
N TRP A 11 -53.68 47.13 0.43
CA TRP A 11 -53.25 45.73 0.50
C TRP A 11 -52.24 45.59 1.65
N PRO A 12 -52.59 45.07 2.79
CA PRO A 12 -51.67 44.59 3.81
C PRO A 12 -51.80 43.04 3.89
N GLY A 13 -51.04 42.31 3.18
CA GLY A 13 -51.12 40.85 3.30
C GLY A 13 -50.01 40.04 2.62
N ILE A 14 -49.28 40.66 1.68
CA ILE A 14 -48.30 39.93 0.90
C ILE A 14 -46.87 40.00 1.46
N LEU A 15 -46.56 41.00 2.31
CA LEU A 15 -45.18 41.17 2.85
C LEU A 15 -44.86 40.21 4.00
N LEU A 16 -45.83 39.59 4.66
CA LEU A 16 -45.58 38.64 5.76
C LEU A 16 -45.38 37.18 5.33
N LEU A 17 -45.82 36.79 4.12
CA LEU A 17 -45.65 35.44 3.60
C LEU A 17 -44.28 35.22 2.92
N VAL A 18 -43.62 36.30 2.45
CA VAL A 18 -42.28 36.18 1.82
C VAL A 18 -41.18 36.08 2.86
N MET A 19 -41.34 36.67 4.05
CA MET A 19 -40.35 36.51 5.14
C MET A 19 -40.45 35.16 5.86
N ALA A 20 -41.60 34.49 5.87
CA ALA A 20 -41.73 33.16 6.45
C ALA A 20 -41.10 32.05 5.57
N CYS A 21 -41.09 32.20 4.26
CA CYS A 21 -40.43 31.25 3.36
C CYS A 21 -38.90 31.38 3.31
N LEU A 22 -38.33 32.52 3.71
CA LEU A 22 -36.87 32.67 3.80
C LEU A 22 -36.28 32.13 5.13
N ALA A 23 -37.08 32.03 6.19
CA ALA A 23 -36.63 31.50 7.46
C ALA A 23 -36.62 29.95 7.54
N THR A 24 -37.37 29.24 6.67
CA THR A 24 -37.40 27.76 6.65
C THR A 24 -36.42 27.15 5.67
N ALA A 25 -35.74 27.94 4.82
CA ALA A 25 -34.70 27.47 3.90
C ALA A 25 -33.29 27.39 4.53
N LEU A 26 -33.13 27.79 5.79
CA LEU A 26 -31.84 27.76 6.50
C LEU A 26 -31.69 26.57 7.48
N VAL A 27 -32.67 25.70 7.55
CA VAL A 27 -32.57 24.48 8.39
C VAL A 27 -32.50 23.27 7.44
N GLY A 28 -31.27 22.87 7.06
CA GLY A 28 -31.10 21.59 6.41
C GLY A 28 -30.06 21.45 5.32
N CYS A 29 -29.16 22.39 5.16
CA CYS A 29 -27.90 22.12 4.46
C CYS A 29 -26.80 22.06 5.50
N ASP A 30 -26.66 20.89 6.10
CA ASP A 30 -25.40 20.49 6.71
C ASP A 30 -24.42 20.29 5.55
N PHE A 31 -23.90 21.39 5.02
CA PHE A 31 -22.66 21.40 4.26
C PHE A 31 -21.59 20.94 5.25
N GLY A 32 -21.42 19.63 5.36
CA GLY A 32 -20.25 19.06 5.98
C GLY A 32 -19.08 19.81 5.38
N LEU A 33 -18.56 20.78 6.11
CA LEU A 33 -17.33 21.51 5.76
C LEU A 33 -16.29 20.43 5.54
N HIS A 34 -16.03 20.10 4.27
CA HIS A 34 -14.91 19.23 3.90
C HIS A 34 -13.66 19.93 4.41
N ARG A 35 -13.28 19.57 5.62
CA ARG A 35 -12.05 20.09 6.22
C ARG A 35 -10.91 19.51 5.41
N GLY A 36 -10.14 20.37 4.76
CA GLY A 36 -8.95 19.96 4.02
C GLY A 36 -7.99 19.16 4.91
N VAL A 37 -7.15 18.34 4.28
CA VAL A 37 -6.10 17.59 4.99
C VAL A 37 -5.24 18.55 5.81
N ARG A 38 -4.99 18.18 7.07
CA ARG A 38 -4.09 18.93 7.96
C ARG A 38 -2.72 18.30 7.93
N LEU A 39 -1.71 19.11 7.65
CA LEU A 39 -0.32 18.68 7.56
C LEU A 39 0.40 18.95 8.88
N PHE A 40 1.14 17.97 9.36
CA PHE A 40 2.05 18.06 10.51
C PHE A 40 3.42 17.61 10.04
N LEU A 41 4.42 18.48 10.13
CA LEU A 41 5.78 18.24 9.63
C LEU A 41 6.79 17.97 10.75
N GLU A 42 6.39 18.18 12.00
CA GLU A 42 7.25 18.09 13.18
C GLU A 42 6.49 17.43 14.33
N GLU A 43 7.23 16.85 15.26
CA GLU A 43 6.69 16.32 16.52
C GLU A 43 6.19 17.45 17.44
N PRO A 44 5.20 17.19 18.29
CA PRO A 44 4.52 15.91 18.45
C PRO A 44 3.46 15.67 17.37
N PHE A 45 3.48 14.49 16.77
CA PHE A 45 2.45 14.09 15.81
C PHE A 45 1.11 13.82 16.51
N PRO A 46 -0.03 14.02 15.81
CA PRO A 46 -1.36 13.79 16.35
C PRO A 46 -1.52 12.36 16.90
N LYS A 47 -2.08 12.24 18.09
CA LYS A 47 -2.41 10.94 18.68
C LYS A 47 -3.57 10.23 17.99
N LYS A 48 -4.45 10.96 17.30
CA LYS A 48 -5.62 10.44 16.59
C LYS A 48 -5.46 10.58 15.09
N LEU A 49 -5.80 9.53 14.34
CA LEU A 49 -5.78 9.55 12.88
C LEU A 49 -6.74 10.60 12.31
N SER A 50 -7.90 10.78 12.92
CA SER A 50 -8.89 11.78 12.52
C SER A 50 -8.35 13.21 12.47
N ALA A 51 -7.33 13.53 13.28
CA ALA A 51 -6.72 14.87 13.30
C ALA A 51 -6.01 15.26 12.00
N TRP A 52 -5.60 14.30 11.17
CA TRP A 52 -5.01 14.53 9.85
C TRP A 52 -6.04 14.94 8.79
N HIS A 53 -7.31 14.68 9.04
CA HIS A 53 -8.41 14.88 8.08
C HIS A 53 -8.15 14.20 6.72
N LEU A 54 -7.52 13.04 6.70
CA LEU A 54 -7.34 12.25 5.47
C LEU A 54 -8.65 11.62 5.00
N PHE A 55 -9.52 11.30 5.95
CA PHE A 55 -10.78 10.61 5.68
C PHE A 55 -11.98 11.40 6.21
N ALA A 56 -13.09 11.36 5.47
CA ALA A 56 -14.28 12.19 5.73
C ALA A 56 -15.07 11.76 6.96
N ALA A 57 -15.05 10.48 7.30
CA ALA A 57 -15.77 9.90 8.43
C ALA A 57 -15.03 8.68 8.98
N ALA A 58 -15.49 8.22 10.14
CA ALA A 58 -15.12 6.93 10.68
C ALA A 58 -15.37 5.81 9.65
N ALA A 59 -14.56 4.76 9.71
CA ALA A 59 -14.72 3.61 8.84
C ALA A 59 -16.12 3.01 8.97
N LYS A 60 -16.81 2.84 7.84
CA LYS A 60 -18.07 2.08 7.80
C LYS A 60 -17.75 0.73 7.17
N GLN A 61 -17.98 -0.35 7.90
CA GLN A 61 -17.74 -1.72 7.40
C GLN A 61 -16.34 -1.92 6.80
N GLY A 62 -15.30 -1.36 7.45
CA GLY A 62 -13.93 -1.43 6.97
C GLY A 62 -13.57 -0.44 5.84
N GLN A 63 -14.51 0.33 5.33
CA GLN A 63 -14.25 1.26 4.22
C GLN A 63 -13.91 2.67 4.70
N LEU A 64 -12.83 3.21 4.16
CA LEU A 64 -12.38 4.59 4.38
C LEU A 64 -12.80 5.46 3.19
N THR A 65 -13.53 6.53 3.46
CA THR A 65 -13.87 7.54 2.44
C THR A 65 -12.82 8.64 2.44
N PRO A 66 -11.99 8.76 1.39
CA PRO A 66 -10.96 9.78 1.34
C PRO A 66 -11.56 11.19 1.23
N ASN A 67 -10.97 12.16 1.92
CA ASN A 67 -11.28 13.57 1.74
C ASN A 67 -10.76 14.11 0.40
N PRO A 68 -11.30 15.23 -0.11
CA PRO A 68 -10.82 15.86 -1.34
C PRO A 68 -9.29 16.03 -1.35
N GLY A 69 -8.67 15.65 -2.45
CA GLY A 69 -7.22 15.64 -2.62
C GLY A 69 -6.53 14.37 -2.15
N VAL A 70 -7.15 13.54 -1.31
CA VAL A 70 -6.61 12.21 -0.97
C VAL A 70 -6.96 11.23 -2.06
N LEU A 71 -5.95 10.73 -2.76
CA LEU A 71 -6.12 9.89 -3.94
C LEU A 71 -5.90 8.42 -3.58
N PRO A 72 -6.89 7.54 -3.75
CA PRO A 72 -6.68 6.10 -3.59
C PRO A 72 -5.85 5.54 -4.75
N TYR A 73 -5.05 4.51 -4.46
CA TYR A 73 -4.25 3.80 -5.46
C TYR A 73 -4.00 2.35 -5.07
N ASP A 74 -3.54 1.57 -6.03
CA ASP A 74 -3.15 0.18 -5.82
C ASP A 74 -1.91 -0.18 -6.67
N LEU A 75 -1.34 -1.36 -6.47
CA LEU A 75 -0.13 -1.83 -7.10
C LEU A 75 -0.41 -3.04 -8.00
N ASN A 76 0.35 -3.20 -9.09
CA ASN A 76 0.25 -4.38 -9.95
C ASN A 76 0.54 -5.67 -9.18
N THR A 77 1.59 -5.66 -8.38
CA THR A 77 1.94 -6.75 -7.47
C THR A 77 2.14 -6.18 -6.07
N PRO A 78 1.16 -6.32 -5.16
CA PRO A 78 1.29 -5.80 -3.80
C PRO A 78 2.19 -6.69 -2.93
N LEU A 79 2.83 -6.08 -1.92
CA LEU A 79 3.49 -6.81 -0.83
C LEU A 79 2.46 -7.69 -0.11
N PHE A 80 2.80 -8.96 0.12
CA PHE A 80 2.02 -9.85 0.98
C PHE A 80 2.08 -9.39 2.44
N SER A 81 0.99 -9.49 3.16
CA SER A 81 0.88 -9.17 4.60
C SER A 81 -0.28 -10.00 5.15
N ASP A 82 -0.04 -11.29 5.39
CA ASP A 82 -0.95 -12.22 6.08
C ASP A 82 -2.39 -12.26 5.54
N TYR A 83 -2.55 -12.16 4.22
CA TYR A 83 -3.86 -12.08 3.55
C TYR A 83 -4.70 -10.86 3.94
N ALA A 84 -4.13 -9.86 4.60
CA ALA A 84 -4.83 -8.61 4.86
C ALA A 84 -5.24 -7.92 3.57
N ASP A 85 -6.46 -7.41 3.51
CA ASP A 85 -6.85 -6.43 2.51
C ASP A 85 -6.13 -5.11 2.77
N LYS A 86 -5.71 -4.45 1.69
CA LYS A 86 -4.84 -3.27 1.80
C LYS A 86 -5.39 -2.11 0.99
N TYR A 87 -5.77 -1.05 1.67
CA TYR A 87 -6.22 0.20 1.10
C TYR A 87 -5.09 1.22 1.15
N ARG A 88 -4.77 1.83 0.01
CA ARG A 88 -3.65 2.75 -0.13
C ARG A 88 -4.13 4.10 -0.61
N PHE A 89 -3.61 5.14 0.00
CA PHE A 89 -3.94 6.51 -0.33
C PHE A 89 -2.68 7.36 -0.35
N VAL A 90 -2.70 8.40 -1.18
CA VAL A 90 -1.67 9.42 -1.22
C VAL A 90 -2.30 10.80 -1.17
N TRP A 91 -1.66 11.70 -0.46
CA TRP A 91 -1.97 13.12 -0.51
C TRP A 91 -0.67 13.91 -0.60
N MET A 92 -0.70 14.98 -1.39
CA MET A 92 0.38 15.94 -1.49
C MET A 92 -0.16 17.36 -1.27
N PRO A 93 0.67 18.27 -0.73
CA PRO A 93 0.27 19.66 -0.58
C PRO A 93 -0.16 20.27 -1.91
N PRO A 94 -1.18 21.15 -1.92
CA PRO A 94 -1.61 21.82 -3.14
C PRO A 94 -0.46 22.52 -3.87
N GLY A 95 -0.40 22.33 -5.19
CA GLY A 95 0.64 22.91 -6.04
C GLY A 95 1.98 22.16 -6.01
N SER A 96 2.09 21.08 -5.24
CA SER A 96 3.28 20.21 -5.25
C SER A 96 3.05 18.95 -6.08
N SER A 97 4.11 18.35 -6.60
CA SER A 97 4.08 17.13 -7.40
C SER A 97 5.31 16.28 -7.16
N ALA A 98 5.15 14.97 -7.33
CA ALA A 98 6.27 14.04 -7.38
C ALA A 98 6.96 14.10 -8.74
N GLU A 99 8.27 13.84 -8.76
CA GLU A 99 9.05 13.64 -9.99
C GLU A 99 8.99 12.19 -10.43
N TYR A 100 8.63 11.97 -11.68
CA TYR A 100 8.61 10.64 -12.28
C TYR A 100 10.02 10.04 -12.37
N LYS A 101 10.11 8.73 -12.12
CA LYS A 101 11.29 7.90 -12.32
C LYS A 101 10.84 6.59 -12.98
N ASP A 102 11.61 6.10 -13.96
CA ASP A 102 11.29 4.84 -14.65
C ASP A 102 11.46 3.61 -13.73
N ASP A 103 12.59 3.51 -13.04
CA ASP A 103 13.00 2.29 -12.34
C ASP A 103 13.00 2.38 -10.81
N ALA A 104 12.82 3.57 -10.26
CA ALA A 104 12.86 3.83 -8.83
C ALA A 104 11.50 4.32 -8.31
N ALA A 105 11.36 4.43 -6.99
CA ALA A 105 10.28 5.19 -6.40
C ALA A 105 10.38 6.66 -6.83
N PHE A 106 9.23 7.31 -7.04
CA PHE A 106 9.19 8.73 -7.40
C PHE A 106 9.79 9.59 -6.30
N GLU A 107 10.29 10.76 -6.66
CA GLU A 107 10.75 11.76 -5.68
C GLU A 107 9.56 12.59 -5.22
N PHE A 108 9.16 12.40 -3.97
CA PHE A 108 7.98 13.03 -3.39
C PHE A 108 8.35 14.32 -2.63
N PRO A 109 7.55 15.38 -2.79
CA PRO A 109 7.77 16.65 -2.11
C PRO A 109 7.56 16.54 -0.59
N ILE A 110 8.15 17.48 0.17
CA ILE A 110 7.87 17.66 1.59
C ILE A 110 6.36 17.84 1.78
N GLY A 111 5.82 17.23 2.81
CA GLY A 111 4.39 17.23 3.11
C GLY A 111 3.60 16.09 2.46
N THR A 112 4.22 15.25 1.61
CA THR A 112 3.54 14.06 1.09
C THR A 112 3.16 13.11 2.22
N ILE A 113 1.94 12.60 2.19
CA ILE A 113 1.43 11.58 3.12
C ILE A 113 0.98 10.38 2.31
N PHE A 114 1.58 9.22 2.60
CA PHE A 114 1.02 7.93 2.22
C PHE A 114 0.26 7.36 3.41
N ALA A 115 -0.95 6.83 3.15
CA ALA A 115 -1.70 6.05 4.13
C ALA A 115 -1.92 4.65 3.58
N LYS A 116 -1.62 3.63 4.38
CA LYS A 116 -1.84 2.23 4.06
C LYS A 116 -2.60 1.58 5.20
N SER A 117 -3.85 1.20 4.92
CA SER A 117 -4.72 0.55 5.90
C SER A 117 -4.75 -0.95 5.64
N PHE A 118 -4.80 -1.72 6.71
CA PHE A 118 -4.87 -3.18 6.70
C PHE A 118 -6.18 -3.61 7.35
N ALA A 119 -6.91 -4.46 6.65
CA ALA A 119 -8.20 -4.98 7.08
C ALA A 119 -8.23 -6.51 6.97
N PHE A 120 -9.06 -7.11 7.82
CA PHE A 120 -9.34 -8.54 7.79
C PHE A 120 -10.85 -8.77 7.88
N PRO A 121 -11.38 -9.92 7.40
CA PRO A 121 -12.78 -10.25 7.52
C PRO A 121 -13.26 -10.24 8.99
N VAL A 122 -14.49 -9.80 9.23
CA VAL A 122 -15.13 -9.95 10.55
C VAL A 122 -15.57 -11.39 10.81
N GLU A 123 -15.63 -11.77 12.09
CA GLU A 123 -15.85 -13.17 12.50
C GLU A 123 -17.27 -13.68 12.22
N ASP A 124 -18.26 -12.79 12.15
CA ASP A 124 -19.70 -13.13 12.13
C ASP A 124 -20.26 -13.51 10.78
N HIS A 125 -19.42 -13.68 9.73
CA HIS A 125 -19.83 -13.99 8.35
C HIS A 125 -20.82 -12.99 7.73
N ALA A 126 -21.05 -11.84 8.36
CA ALA A 126 -21.98 -10.81 7.87
C ALA A 126 -21.42 -10.02 6.67
N GLY A 127 -20.26 -10.41 6.13
CA GLY A 127 -19.71 -9.85 4.90
C GLY A 127 -19.09 -8.46 5.08
N GLY A 128 -18.44 -8.19 6.21
CA GLY A 128 -17.71 -6.95 6.47
C GLY A 128 -16.23 -7.19 6.74
N GLU A 129 -15.48 -6.09 6.74
CA GLU A 129 -14.06 -6.05 7.12
C GLU A 129 -13.87 -5.20 8.36
N ARG A 130 -12.85 -5.54 9.13
CA ARG A 130 -12.38 -4.77 10.28
C ARG A 130 -10.99 -4.22 9.97
N LEU A 131 -10.84 -2.91 10.01
CA LEU A 131 -9.54 -2.26 9.97
C LEU A 131 -8.78 -2.58 11.26
N ILE A 132 -7.55 -3.03 11.11
CA ILE A 132 -6.65 -3.27 12.24
C ILE A 132 -5.76 -2.06 12.45
N GLU A 133 -5.11 -1.60 11.39
CA GLU A 133 -4.18 -0.47 11.45
C GLU A 133 -4.24 0.39 10.20
N THR A 134 -3.82 1.63 10.34
CA THR A 134 -3.48 2.53 9.22
C THR A 134 -2.09 3.10 9.48
N ARG A 135 -1.13 2.76 8.65
CA ARG A 135 0.23 3.32 8.70
C ARG A 135 0.29 4.56 7.84
N LEU A 136 0.69 5.67 8.41
CA LEU A 136 1.08 6.84 7.64
C LEU A 136 2.59 6.81 7.43
N LEU A 137 3.02 7.23 6.25
CA LEU A 137 4.40 7.56 5.94
C LEU A 137 4.42 9.01 5.50
N VAL A 138 4.99 9.88 6.33
CA VAL A 138 4.92 11.34 6.18
C VAL A 138 6.28 11.89 5.77
N ARG A 139 6.34 12.65 4.68
CA ARG A 139 7.55 13.35 4.27
C ARG A 139 7.66 14.67 5.03
N THR A 140 8.44 14.67 6.09
CA THR A 140 8.76 15.88 6.87
C THR A 140 9.83 16.73 6.16
N SER A 141 10.23 17.83 6.74
CA SER A 141 11.32 18.67 6.23
C SER A 141 12.67 17.94 6.17
N SER A 142 12.90 16.98 7.07
CA SER A 142 14.18 16.28 7.21
C SER A 142 14.17 14.84 6.71
N ALA A 143 13.06 14.10 6.91
CA ALA A 143 13.01 12.66 6.65
C ALA A 143 11.59 12.18 6.33
N TRP A 144 11.45 10.91 5.97
CA TRP A 144 10.19 10.19 6.03
C TRP A 144 9.99 9.66 7.44
N VAL A 145 8.78 9.80 7.98
CA VAL A 145 8.43 9.35 9.34
C VAL A 145 7.28 8.36 9.27
N PRO A 146 7.46 7.11 9.75
CA PRO A 146 6.41 6.12 9.82
C PRO A 146 5.60 6.28 11.11
N LEU A 147 4.27 6.31 10.98
CA LEU A 147 3.33 6.53 12.08
C LEU A 147 2.23 5.46 12.04
N PRO A 148 2.32 4.42 12.87
CA PRO A 148 1.28 3.37 12.96
C PRO A 148 0.12 3.83 13.84
N TYR A 149 -1.10 3.84 13.28
CA TYR A 149 -2.36 4.11 13.97
C TYR A 149 -3.17 2.83 14.06
N ILE A 150 -3.55 2.44 15.28
CA ILE A 150 -4.30 1.22 15.57
C ILE A 150 -5.77 1.55 15.77
N TRP A 151 -6.66 0.85 15.04
CA TRP A 151 -8.09 1.07 15.10
C TRP A 151 -8.69 0.49 16.38
N ASN A 152 -9.59 1.25 17.00
CA ASN A 152 -10.39 0.75 18.12
C ASN A 152 -11.43 -0.29 17.64
N ALA A 153 -11.96 -1.09 18.57
CA ALA A 153 -12.91 -2.15 18.25
C ALA A 153 -14.21 -1.61 17.61
N SER A 154 -14.62 -0.39 17.95
CA SER A 154 -15.81 0.26 17.38
C SER A 154 -15.59 0.86 15.99
N GLN A 155 -14.37 0.79 15.44
CA GLN A 155 -14.00 1.30 14.11
C GLN A 155 -14.27 2.81 13.93
N THR A 156 -14.25 3.56 15.03
CA THR A 156 -14.57 5.00 15.03
C THR A 156 -13.33 5.88 15.02
N GLU A 157 -12.21 5.37 15.50
CA GLU A 157 -10.95 6.12 15.59
C GLU A 157 -9.75 5.16 15.58
N ALA A 158 -8.61 5.65 15.04
CA ALA A 158 -7.34 4.99 15.19
C ALA A 158 -6.35 5.86 15.98
N THR A 159 -5.60 5.24 16.87
CA THR A 159 -4.68 5.92 17.80
C THR A 159 -3.23 5.55 17.47
N LEU A 160 -2.34 6.56 17.46
CA LEU A 160 -0.90 6.38 17.26
C LEU A 160 -0.31 5.52 18.37
N GLN A 161 0.33 4.43 17.98
CA GLN A 161 1.04 3.51 18.88
C GLN A 161 2.39 3.17 18.27
N LEU A 162 3.48 3.65 18.87
CA LEU A 162 4.83 3.43 18.35
C LEU A 162 5.31 1.98 18.55
N VAL A 163 4.76 1.31 19.55
CA VAL A 163 4.96 -0.12 19.85
C VAL A 163 3.58 -0.75 20.03
N PRO A 164 2.93 -1.17 18.92
CA PRO A 164 1.60 -1.76 18.98
C PRO A 164 1.62 -3.17 19.59
N ASP A 165 0.51 -3.54 20.24
CA ASP A 165 0.26 -4.90 20.64
C ASP A 165 -0.17 -5.77 19.44
N PRO A 166 0.15 -7.08 19.44
CA PRO A 166 -0.36 -8.01 18.44
C PRO A 166 -1.87 -8.14 18.51
N VAL A 167 -2.50 -8.39 17.36
CA VAL A 167 -3.97 -8.50 17.26
C VAL A 167 -4.36 -9.89 16.80
N ARG A 168 -5.18 -10.60 17.60
CA ARG A 168 -5.78 -11.86 17.15
C ARG A 168 -6.81 -11.60 16.07
N THR A 169 -6.68 -12.28 14.94
CA THR A 169 -7.53 -12.14 13.76
C THR A 169 -7.59 -13.43 12.97
N ARG A 170 -8.27 -13.41 11.83
CA ARG A 170 -8.40 -14.55 10.92
C ARG A 170 -8.23 -14.11 9.47
N TYR A 171 -7.82 -15.03 8.63
CA TYR A 171 -7.88 -14.90 7.18
C TYR A 171 -8.60 -16.09 6.57
N THR A 172 -9.02 -15.96 5.33
CA THR A 172 -9.58 -17.07 4.54
C THR A 172 -8.61 -17.39 3.42
N ASP A 173 -8.22 -18.65 3.29
CA ASP A 173 -7.34 -19.10 2.21
C ASP A 173 -8.09 -19.23 0.86
N ALA A 174 -7.34 -19.56 -0.20
CA ALA A 174 -7.90 -19.74 -1.54
C ALA A 174 -8.93 -20.89 -1.65
N ALA A 175 -8.93 -21.83 -0.71
CA ALA A 175 -9.91 -22.90 -0.62
C ALA A 175 -11.18 -22.48 0.16
N GLY A 176 -11.23 -21.26 0.67
CA GLY A 176 -12.34 -20.75 1.47
C GLY A 176 -12.29 -21.18 2.94
N ILE A 177 -11.17 -21.74 3.41
CA ILE A 177 -11.00 -22.19 4.80
C ILE A 177 -10.51 -21.03 5.65
N GLY A 178 -11.19 -20.78 6.77
CA GLY A 178 -10.79 -19.76 7.75
C GLY A 178 -9.67 -20.26 8.68
N HIS A 179 -8.65 -19.42 8.86
CA HIS A 179 -7.53 -19.66 9.75
C HIS A 179 -7.39 -18.53 10.76
N GLU A 180 -7.30 -18.87 12.06
CA GLU A 180 -6.98 -17.92 13.11
C GLU A 180 -5.47 -17.79 13.28
N PHE A 181 -4.99 -16.57 13.52
CA PHE A 181 -3.59 -16.31 13.82
C PHE A 181 -3.44 -15.00 14.61
N THR A 182 -2.22 -14.72 15.05
CA THR A 182 -1.90 -13.47 15.73
C THR A 182 -1.11 -12.58 14.79
N TYR A 183 -1.75 -11.53 14.30
CA TYR A 183 -1.15 -10.54 13.41
C TYR A 183 -0.20 -9.64 14.20
N GLN A 184 1.09 -9.66 13.85
CA GLN A 184 2.11 -8.79 14.42
C GLN A 184 2.10 -7.44 13.70
N ILE A 185 1.78 -6.39 14.43
CA ILE A 185 1.85 -5.03 13.90
C ILE A 185 3.28 -4.52 14.10
N PRO A 186 4.04 -4.24 13.02
CA PRO A 186 5.40 -3.75 13.15
C PRO A 186 5.48 -2.44 13.93
N ASN A 187 6.41 -2.38 14.86
CA ASN A 187 6.75 -1.14 15.56
C ASN A 187 7.51 -0.16 14.64
N THR A 188 7.68 1.08 15.09
CA THR A 188 8.32 2.14 14.29
C THR A 188 9.74 1.77 13.85
N ASN A 189 10.52 1.07 14.68
CA ASN A 189 11.88 0.65 14.31
C ASN A 189 11.86 -0.44 13.23
N GLU A 190 10.92 -1.36 13.29
CA GLU A 190 10.77 -2.42 12.28
C GLU A 190 10.35 -1.88 10.90
N CYS A 191 9.77 -0.68 10.84
CA CYS A 191 9.51 -0.02 9.56
C CYS A 191 10.82 0.24 8.80
N HIS A 192 11.90 0.57 9.51
CA HIS A 192 13.22 0.81 8.93
C HIS A 192 13.80 -0.43 8.24
N GLU A 193 13.54 -1.63 8.75
CA GLU A 193 14.05 -2.88 8.17
C GLU A 193 13.66 -3.07 6.70
N CYS A 194 12.45 -2.60 6.32
CA CYS A 194 11.96 -2.68 4.95
C CYS A 194 12.15 -1.38 4.16
N HIS A 195 12.01 -0.23 4.83
CA HIS A 195 11.93 1.07 4.18
C HIS A 195 13.28 1.77 4.02
N ASP A 196 14.34 1.36 4.74
CA ASP A 196 15.65 1.97 4.61
C ASP A 196 16.39 1.49 3.36
N ASN A 197 16.95 2.45 2.63
CA ASN A 197 17.97 2.23 1.64
C ASN A 197 19.13 3.19 1.94
N ASN A 198 20.33 2.66 2.16
CA ASN A 198 21.48 3.43 2.64
C ASN A 198 21.17 4.25 3.92
N LYS A 199 20.40 3.67 4.83
CA LYS A 199 19.94 4.30 6.09
C LYS A 199 19.01 5.52 5.87
N VAL A 200 18.43 5.66 4.71
CA VAL A 200 17.42 6.68 4.39
C VAL A 200 16.08 5.98 4.17
N LEU A 201 15.13 6.26 5.05
CA LEU A 201 13.78 5.73 4.94
C LEU A 201 13.08 6.32 3.71
N GLN A 202 12.42 5.47 2.91
CA GLN A 202 11.75 5.87 1.67
C GLN A 202 10.51 5.00 1.37
N PRO A 203 9.55 5.51 0.57
CA PRO A 203 8.45 4.70 0.10
C PRO A 203 8.93 3.59 -0.84
N ILE A 204 8.34 2.39 -0.73
CA ILE A 204 8.73 1.20 -1.51
C ILE A 204 7.86 1.03 -2.76
N GLY A 205 6.53 1.14 -2.59
CA GLY A 205 5.53 0.73 -3.57
C GLY A 205 5.32 1.65 -4.79
N PRO A 206 5.33 3.00 -4.63
CA PRO A 206 4.93 3.91 -5.71
C PRO A 206 6.06 4.11 -6.74
N LYS A 207 6.22 3.10 -7.58
CA LYS A 207 7.11 3.06 -8.76
C LYS A 207 6.24 3.04 -10.02
N ALA A 208 6.74 3.55 -11.13
CA ALA A 208 6.02 3.58 -12.41
C ALA A 208 5.42 2.23 -12.78
N ARG A 209 6.24 1.17 -12.78
CA ARG A 209 5.83 -0.19 -13.14
C ARG A 209 4.71 -0.77 -12.27
N ASN A 210 4.60 -0.35 -11.01
CA ASN A 210 3.57 -0.82 -10.08
C ASN A 210 2.27 -0.01 -10.20
N LEU A 211 2.38 1.29 -10.51
CA LEU A 211 1.25 2.21 -10.63
C LEU A 211 0.64 2.22 -12.05
N ASN A 212 1.37 1.70 -13.05
CA ASN A 212 0.85 1.61 -14.42
C ASN A 212 -0.22 0.52 -14.52
N LYS A 213 -1.41 0.81 -14.03
CA LYS A 213 -2.63 -0.02 -14.10
C LYS A 213 -3.86 0.88 -14.00
N ASP A 214 -4.99 0.35 -14.46
CA ASP A 214 -6.28 0.98 -14.21
C ASP A 214 -6.71 0.80 -12.77
N PHE A 215 -7.37 1.84 -12.26
CA PHE A 215 -8.03 1.87 -10.96
C PHE A 215 -9.45 2.42 -11.12
N ILE A 216 -10.38 1.96 -10.28
CA ILE A 216 -11.77 2.45 -10.27
C ILE A 216 -11.87 3.54 -9.22
N TYR A 217 -11.86 4.80 -9.68
CA TYR A 217 -12.11 5.97 -8.86
C TYR A 217 -13.61 6.24 -8.73
N GLN A 218 -14.02 7.14 -7.85
CA GLN A 218 -15.43 7.51 -7.69
C GLN A 218 -16.05 8.10 -8.99
N ASP A 219 -15.24 8.78 -9.79
CA ASP A 219 -15.62 9.43 -11.05
C ASP A 219 -15.34 8.58 -12.30
N GLY A 220 -14.97 7.31 -12.14
CA GLY A 220 -14.79 6.35 -13.23
C GLY A 220 -13.43 5.65 -13.22
N ARG A 221 -13.22 4.80 -14.24
CA ARG A 221 -11.97 4.04 -14.42
C ARG A 221 -10.93 4.92 -15.12
N ALA A 222 -9.71 4.93 -14.59
CA ALA A 222 -8.57 5.60 -15.20
C ALA A 222 -7.25 4.88 -14.87
N ASN A 223 -6.28 4.97 -15.78
CA ASN A 223 -4.91 4.57 -15.48
C ASN A 223 -4.32 5.48 -14.38
N GLN A 224 -3.66 4.88 -13.40
CA GLN A 224 -3.18 5.61 -12.21
C GLN A 224 -2.10 6.64 -12.54
N LEU A 225 -1.16 6.34 -13.46
CA LEU A 225 -0.15 7.32 -13.88
C LEU A 225 -0.79 8.54 -14.54
N ALA A 226 -1.74 8.31 -15.46
CA ALA A 226 -2.50 9.37 -16.09
C ALA A 226 -3.32 10.17 -15.05
N ARG A 227 -3.97 9.47 -14.11
CA ARG A 227 -4.75 10.12 -13.03
C ARG A 227 -3.88 11.01 -12.17
N TRP A 228 -2.73 10.52 -11.71
CA TRP A 228 -1.79 11.29 -10.88
C TRP A 228 -1.25 12.52 -11.63
N THR A 229 -0.95 12.37 -12.93
CA THR A 229 -0.53 13.49 -13.79
C THR A 229 -1.65 14.52 -13.93
N ASN A 230 -2.88 14.08 -14.22
CA ASN A 230 -4.02 14.98 -14.45
C ASN A 230 -4.41 15.78 -13.19
N VAL A 231 -4.29 15.20 -11.99
CA VAL A 231 -4.55 15.91 -10.73
C VAL A 231 -3.34 16.74 -10.25
N GLY A 232 -2.24 16.75 -10.99
CA GLY A 232 -1.02 17.48 -10.67
C GLY A 232 -0.11 16.82 -9.63
N TYR A 233 -0.33 15.52 -9.31
CA TYR A 233 0.49 14.79 -8.35
C TYR A 233 1.76 14.17 -8.94
N LEU A 234 1.83 14.05 -10.27
CA LEU A 234 2.99 13.49 -10.96
C LEU A 234 3.37 14.36 -12.15
N ARG A 235 4.64 14.73 -12.26
CA ARG A 235 5.18 15.44 -13.42
C ARG A 235 6.30 14.64 -14.09
N GLY A 236 6.48 14.89 -15.40
CA GLY A 236 7.49 14.19 -16.20
C GLY A 236 7.14 12.77 -16.58
N ALA A 237 5.94 12.28 -16.25
CA ALA A 237 5.51 10.94 -16.64
C ALA A 237 5.24 10.86 -18.16
N PRO A 238 5.70 9.79 -18.83
CA PRO A 238 5.30 9.51 -20.20
C PRO A 238 3.83 9.04 -20.22
N LYS A 239 3.30 8.82 -21.43
CA LYS A 239 1.98 8.19 -21.56
C LYS A 239 2.02 6.77 -20.98
N PRO A 240 0.90 6.28 -20.37
CA PRO A 240 0.85 4.95 -19.76
C PRO A 240 1.29 3.81 -20.69
N GLU A 241 1.04 3.92 -22.01
CA GLU A 241 1.38 2.91 -22.99
C GLU A 241 2.90 2.75 -23.20
N THR A 242 3.67 3.78 -22.84
CA THR A 242 5.14 3.79 -22.97
C THR A 242 5.86 3.70 -21.62
N ALA A 243 5.11 3.82 -20.54
CA ALA A 243 5.65 3.68 -19.19
C ALA A 243 5.87 2.20 -18.82
N PRO A 244 6.88 1.86 -18.00
CA PRO A 244 7.07 0.51 -17.50
C PRO A 244 5.82 -0.03 -16.79
N GLN A 245 5.54 -1.34 -17.03
CA GLN A 245 4.46 -2.06 -16.35
C GLN A 245 4.97 -3.41 -15.84
N ALA A 246 4.81 -3.66 -14.56
CA ALA A 246 5.12 -4.96 -13.98
C ALA A 246 3.98 -5.96 -14.22
N ALA A 247 4.32 -7.22 -14.38
CA ALA A 247 3.35 -8.29 -14.39
C ALA A 247 2.61 -8.36 -13.04
N LYS A 248 1.38 -8.87 -13.07
CA LYS A 248 0.63 -9.20 -11.87
C LYS A 248 0.94 -10.65 -11.51
N TRP A 249 1.47 -10.86 -10.33
CA TRP A 249 1.98 -12.17 -9.91
C TRP A 249 0.93 -13.29 -10.01
N ASP A 250 -0.34 -12.97 -9.72
CA ASP A 250 -1.50 -13.86 -9.65
C ASP A 250 -2.29 -13.98 -10.96
N GLN A 251 -1.91 -13.22 -12.01
CA GLN A 251 -2.64 -13.20 -13.28
C GLN A 251 -1.78 -13.73 -14.43
N PRO A 252 -1.94 -15.00 -14.86
CA PRO A 252 -1.16 -15.60 -15.96
C PRO A 252 -1.20 -14.80 -17.26
N ALA A 253 -2.31 -14.13 -17.56
CA ALA A 253 -2.45 -13.32 -18.76
C ALA A 253 -1.59 -12.03 -18.75
N SER A 254 -1.05 -11.62 -17.60
CA SER A 254 -0.26 -10.39 -17.46
C SER A 254 1.22 -10.54 -17.85
N GLY A 255 1.71 -11.77 -18.01
CA GLY A 255 3.09 -12.03 -18.36
C GLY A 255 3.50 -13.50 -18.18
N SER A 256 4.73 -13.81 -18.61
CA SER A 256 5.31 -15.14 -18.44
C SER A 256 5.46 -15.52 -16.97
N LEU A 257 5.65 -16.81 -16.68
CA LEU A 257 5.95 -17.31 -15.34
C LEU A 257 7.13 -16.54 -14.71
N SER A 258 8.22 -16.36 -15.45
CA SER A 258 9.38 -15.60 -14.98
C SER A 258 9.05 -14.15 -14.71
N SER A 259 8.31 -13.46 -15.59
CA SER A 259 7.92 -12.06 -15.36
C SER A 259 7.07 -11.89 -14.10
N ARG A 260 6.16 -12.84 -13.84
CA ARG A 260 5.31 -12.83 -12.63
C ARG A 260 6.10 -13.14 -11.36
N ALA A 261 6.98 -14.14 -11.41
CA ALA A 261 7.84 -14.49 -10.28
C ALA A 261 8.80 -13.34 -9.92
N LEU A 262 9.43 -12.71 -10.92
CA LEU A 262 10.32 -11.59 -10.67
C LEU A 262 9.58 -10.34 -10.18
N ALA A 263 8.37 -10.08 -10.65
CA ALA A 263 7.52 -9.00 -10.10
C ALA A 263 7.13 -9.29 -8.64
N TYR A 264 6.87 -10.56 -8.30
CA TYR A 264 6.64 -10.97 -6.92
C TYR A 264 7.87 -10.72 -6.03
N LEU A 265 9.05 -11.13 -6.48
CA LEU A 265 10.31 -10.94 -5.75
C LEU A 265 10.68 -9.45 -5.60
N ASP A 266 10.45 -8.63 -6.64
CA ASP A 266 10.69 -7.17 -6.56
C ASP A 266 9.84 -6.52 -5.46
N ASN A 267 8.59 -6.90 -5.31
CA ASN A 267 7.70 -6.26 -4.35
C ASN A 267 7.73 -6.86 -2.95
N ASN A 268 8.10 -8.14 -2.81
CA ASN A 268 8.10 -8.84 -1.53
C ASN A 268 9.49 -8.99 -0.91
N CYS A 269 10.57 -8.87 -1.68
CA CYS A 269 11.92 -9.18 -1.24
C CYS A 269 12.95 -8.08 -1.54
N ALA A 270 12.84 -7.41 -2.70
CA ALA A 270 13.87 -6.48 -3.17
C ALA A 270 14.07 -5.25 -2.29
N HIS A 271 13.07 -4.84 -1.51
CA HIS A 271 13.24 -3.69 -0.60
C HIS A 271 14.32 -3.92 0.45
N CYS A 272 14.52 -5.18 0.90
CA CYS A 272 15.64 -5.59 1.74
C CYS A 272 16.80 -6.13 0.91
N HIS A 273 16.53 -7.00 -0.09
CA HIS A 273 17.53 -7.67 -0.92
C HIS A 273 17.90 -6.81 -2.15
N GLN A 274 18.65 -5.77 -1.92
CA GLN A 274 19.24 -4.86 -2.91
C GLN A 274 20.46 -4.16 -2.30
N PRO A 275 21.36 -3.58 -3.10
CA PRO A 275 22.42 -2.71 -2.58
C PRO A 275 21.85 -1.59 -1.72
N GLY A 276 22.38 -1.43 -0.52
CA GLY A 276 21.91 -0.43 0.47
C GLY A 276 20.68 -0.83 1.28
N GLY A 277 19.97 -1.92 0.93
CA GLY A 277 18.90 -2.48 1.74
C GLY A 277 19.42 -3.26 2.96
N SER A 278 18.55 -3.56 3.93
CA SER A 278 18.91 -4.23 5.19
C SER A 278 19.54 -5.62 4.99
N ALA A 279 19.20 -6.32 3.90
CA ALA A 279 19.79 -7.60 3.51
C ALA A 279 20.75 -7.50 2.30
N GLY A 280 21.23 -6.30 1.94
CA GLY A 280 22.16 -6.08 0.83
C GLY A 280 23.48 -6.85 0.97
N TYR A 281 23.92 -7.12 2.21
CA TYR A 281 25.11 -7.92 2.52
C TYR A 281 25.01 -9.38 2.04
N THR A 282 23.82 -9.89 1.75
CA THR A 282 23.63 -11.25 1.21
C THR A 282 24.13 -11.38 -0.22
N GLY A 283 24.30 -10.26 -0.93
CA GLY A 283 24.71 -10.21 -2.33
C GLY A 283 23.64 -10.66 -3.31
N VAL A 284 22.39 -10.85 -2.85
CA VAL A 284 21.21 -11.12 -3.67
C VAL A 284 20.52 -9.79 -3.97
N ASP A 285 20.10 -9.58 -5.23
CA ASP A 285 19.37 -8.39 -5.70
C ASP A 285 18.13 -8.85 -6.49
N PHE A 286 16.95 -8.63 -5.90
CA PHE A 286 15.69 -9.03 -6.52
C PHE A 286 14.96 -7.88 -7.23
N ARG A 287 15.62 -6.73 -7.45
CA ARG A 287 14.97 -5.62 -8.15
C ARG A 287 14.68 -5.98 -9.61
N LEU A 288 13.46 -5.70 -10.03
CA LEU A 288 13.05 -5.87 -11.43
C LEU A 288 13.91 -4.99 -12.34
N GLY A 289 14.45 -5.57 -13.43
CA GLY A 289 15.36 -4.88 -14.36
C GLY A 289 16.85 -5.08 -14.06
N HIS A 290 17.22 -5.64 -12.90
CA HIS A 290 18.61 -5.93 -12.51
C HIS A 290 18.91 -7.43 -12.62
N PHE A 291 18.69 -8.03 -13.80
CA PHE A 291 18.73 -9.48 -14.05
C PHE A 291 20.16 -9.98 -14.29
N ASP A 292 21.00 -9.88 -13.30
CA ASP A 292 22.24 -10.66 -13.26
C ASP A 292 21.92 -12.01 -12.60
N VAL A 293 22.21 -13.12 -13.29
CA VAL A 293 21.92 -14.48 -12.82
C VAL A 293 22.53 -14.74 -11.46
N ASP A 294 23.76 -14.26 -11.21
CA ASP A 294 24.44 -14.40 -9.94
C ASP A 294 23.75 -13.60 -8.83
N LYS A 295 23.19 -12.44 -9.18
CA LYS A 295 22.46 -11.58 -8.23
C LYS A 295 21.08 -12.11 -7.88
N LEU A 296 20.43 -12.87 -8.75
CA LEU A 296 19.20 -13.59 -8.43
C LEU A 296 19.43 -14.80 -7.49
N GLY A 297 20.68 -15.07 -7.11
CA GLY A 297 21.03 -16.17 -6.22
C GLY A 297 21.11 -17.53 -6.92
N ILE A 298 21.07 -17.57 -8.26
CA ILE A 298 21.11 -18.84 -9.01
C ILE A 298 22.51 -19.45 -8.88
N CYS A 299 22.56 -20.66 -8.32
CA CYS A 299 23.79 -21.38 -7.96
C CYS A 299 24.77 -20.57 -7.07
N LYS A 300 24.29 -19.56 -6.41
CA LYS A 300 25.08 -18.74 -5.49
C LYS A 300 25.09 -19.37 -4.11
N HIS A 301 26.27 -19.53 -3.53
CA HIS A 301 26.38 -19.84 -2.11
C HIS A 301 25.95 -18.63 -1.27
N PRO A 302 25.19 -18.84 -0.19
CA PRO A 302 24.78 -17.75 0.67
C PRO A 302 25.99 -17.14 1.38
N ASN A 303 26.07 -15.81 1.42
CA ASN A 303 27.14 -15.11 2.16
C ASN A 303 26.93 -15.23 3.68
N SER A 304 25.67 -15.19 4.13
CA SER A 304 25.28 -15.33 5.52
C SER A 304 23.80 -15.73 5.56
N ALA A 305 23.56 -17.02 5.77
CA ALA A 305 22.19 -17.53 5.63
C ALA A 305 21.59 -18.07 6.93
N GLY A 306 22.34 -18.12 8.03
CA GLY A 306 21.87 -18.73 9.27
C GLY A 306 21.46 -20.21 9.04
N ASN A 307 20.25 -20.58 9.48
CA ASN A 307 19.74 -21.93 9.25
C ASN A 307 19.25 -22.08 7.80
N MET A 308 19.92 -22.94 7.01
CA MET A 308 19.66 -23.22 5.60
C MET A 308 18.97 -24.56 5.38
N GLY A 309 18.69 -25.32 6.44
CA GLY A 309 18.13 -26.68 6.33
C GLY A 309 18.96 -27.58 5.42
N ASP A 310 20.29 -27.61 5.61
CA ASP A 310 21.29 -28.40 4.85
C ASP A 310 21.37 -28.07 3.33
N ARG A 311 20.81 -26.92 2.89
CA ARG A 311 20.85 -26.46 1.52
C ARG A 311 22.11 -25.66 1.24
N ARG A 312 22.59 -25.73 -0.01
CA ARG A 312 23.90 -25.16 -0.41
C ARG A 312 23.79 -23.84 -1.17
N TYR A 313 22.70 -23.63 -1.90
CA TYR A 313 22.55 -22.52 -2.83
C TYR A 313 21.26 -21.74 -2.59
N ASP A 314 21.31 -20.45 -2.84
CA ASP A 314 20.15 -19.58 -2.70
C ASP A 314 19.01 -20.03 -3.64
N VAL A 315 19.33 -20.34 -4.92
CA VAL A 315 18.39 -20.92 -5.91
C VAL A 315 19.09 -22.03 -6.69
N VAL A 316 18.47 -23.21 -6.76
CA VAL A 316 18.93 -24.36 -7.54
C VAL A 316 18.00 -24.55 -8.75
N PRO A 317 18.44 -24.28 -9.99
CA PRO A 317 17.62 -24.49 -11.18
C PRO A 317 17.07 -25.91 -11.27
N GLY A 318 15.78 -26.03 -11.56
CA GLY A 318 15.07 -27.29 -11.65
C GLY A 318 14.78 -27.98 -10.32
N ASN A 319 15.25 -27.45 -9.18
CA ASN A 319 15.08 -28.09 -7.88
C ASN A 319 14.65 -27.10 -6.78
N PRO A 320 13.36 -26.82 -6.63
CA PRO A 320 12.82 -25.94 -5.60
C PRO A 320 13.18 -26.40 -4.18
N ASP A 321 13.16 -27.71 -3.89
CA ASP A 321 13.38 -28.26 -2.55
C ASP A 321 14.84 -28.10 -2.08
N ALA A 322 15.79 -28.04 -3.01
CA ALA A 322 17.19 -27.76 -2.72
C ALA A 322 17.52 -26.25 -2.62
N SER A 323 16.53 -25.36 -2.86
CA SER A 323 16.71 -23.93 -2.89
C SER A 323 16.44 -23.29 -1.53
N ILE A 324 17.39 -22.49 -1.02
CA ILE A 324 17.25 -21.76 0.26
C ILE A 324 16.09 -20.77 0.19
N LEU A 325 15.90 -20.08 -0.96
CA LEU A 325 14.79 -19.16 -1.20
C LEU A 325 13.44 -19.82 -0.86
N VAL A 326 13.18 -20.99 -1.45
CA VAL A 326 11.92 -21.73 -1.25
C VAL A 326 11.77 -22.17 0.21
N TYR A 327 12.81 -22.77 0.79
CA TYR A 327 12.82 -23.20 2.18
C TYR A 327 12.48 -22.08 3.17
N ARG A 328 13.04 -20.89 2.95
CA ARG A 328 12.77 -19.74 3.82
C ARG A 328 11.39 -19.13 3.62
N MET A 329 10.88 -19.14 2.40
CA MET A 329 9.51 -18.69 2.10
C MET A 329 8.46 -19.61 2.73
N GLU A 330 8.72 -20.91 2.77
CA GLU A 330 7.85 -21.95 3.32
C GLU A 330 7.84 -21.98 4.86
N SER A 331 8.88 -21.45 5.50
CA SER A 331 9.03 -21.45 6.96
C SER A 331 8.26 -20.30 7.61
N ILE A 332 7.70 -20.57 8.80
CA ILE A 332 7.22 -19.56 9.77
C ILE A 332 8.11 -19.51 11.02
N ALA A 333 9.17 -20.31 11.06
CA ALA A 333 10.07 -20.35 12.21
C ALA A 333 10.90 -19.06 12.30
N PRO A 334 10.99 -18.42 13.49
CA PRO A 334 11.84 -17.26 13.70
C PRO A 334 13.29 -17.52 13.24
N LYS A 335 13.93 -16.51 12.64
CA LYS A 335 15.29 -16.57 12.07
C LYS A 335 15.47 -17.45 10.84
N VAL A 336 14.43 -18.19 10.43
CA VAL A 336 14.40 -18.99 9.21
C VAL A 336 13.51 -18.35 8.16
N MET A 337 12.29 -17.96 8.53
CA MET A 337 11.30 -17.40 7.61
C MET A 337 11.81 -16.16 6.86
N MET A 338 11.36 -15.98 5.61
CA MET A 338 11.55 -14.77 4.81
C MET A 338 10.22 -14.38 4.15
N PRO A 339 9.84 -13.08 4.20
CA PRO A 339 10.41 -11.98 5.00
C PRO A 339 10.46 -12.30 6.50
N GLN A 340 11.43 -11.70 7.23
CA GLN A 340 11.56 -11.91 8.68
C GLN A 340 10.50 -11.20 9.50
N ILE A 341 9.94 -10.12 8.96
CA ILE A 341 8.91 -9.27 9.55
C ILE A 341 7.83 -8.97 8.52
N GLY A 342 6.65 -8.57 9.00
CA GLY A 342 5.51 -8.17 8.15
C GLY A 342 4.72 -9.34 7.59
N ARG A 343 5.00 -10.56 8.05
CA ARG A 343 4.15 -11.75 7.88
C ARG A 343 4.27 -12.69 9.06
N ASP A 344 3.19 -13.38 9.38
CA ASP A 344 3.11 -14.44 10.40
C ASP A 344 2.66 -15.77 9.78
N VAL A 345 2.14 -15.74 8.56
CA VAL A 345 1.68 -16.94 7.83
C VAL A 345 2.39 -17.07 6.48
N VAL A 346 2.39 -18.26 5.91
CA VAL A 346 2.95 -18.52 4.58
C VAL A 346 2.00 -17.98 3.50
N HIS A 347 2.54 -17.26 2.51
CA HIS A 347 1.82 -16.95 1.29
C HIS A 347 1.83 -18.15 0.36
N THR A 348 0.85 -19.00 0.49
CA THR A 348 0.83 -20.31 -0.20
C THR A 348 0.87 -20.15 -1.72
N GLU A 349 0.09 -19.25 -2.28
CA GLU A 349 -0.01 -19.00 -3.72
C GLU A 349 1.29 -18.38 -4.28
N GLY A 350 1.88 -17.45 -3.52
CA GLY A 350 3.18 -16.87 -3.87
C GLY A 350 4.31 -17.90 -3.80
N LEU A 351 4.26 -18.80 -2.82
CA LEU A 351 5.21 -19.91 -2.71
C LEU A 351 5.08 -20.87 -3.90
N VAL A 352 3.86 -21.23 -4.33
CA VAL A 352 3.61 -22.06 -5.52
C VAL A 352 4.23 -21.39 -6.75
N LEU A 353 3.97 -20.10 -6.97
CA LEU A 353 4.55 -19.34 -8.09
C LEU A 353 6.09 -19.42 -8.12
N ILE A 354 6.75 -19.25 -6.96
CA ILE A 354 8.22 -19.27 -6.89
C ILE A 354 8.74 -20.70 -7.04
N ARG A 355 8.07 -21.71 -6.53
CA ARG A 355 8.42 -23.13 -6.75
C ARG A 355 8.34 -23.50 -8.23
N GLU A 356 7.26 -23.11 -8.92
CA GLU A 356 7.10 -23.33 -10.36
C GLU A 356 8.19 -22.62 -11.18
N TRP A 357 8.49 -21.37 -10.83
CA TRP A 357 9.54 -20.61 -11.47
C TRP A 357 10.91 -21.27 -11.32
N VAL A 358 11.29 -21.66 -10.10
CA VAL A 358 12.56 -22.37 -9.85
C VAL A 358 12.62 -23.69 -10.59
N ALA A 359 11.51 -24.47 -10.61
CA ALA A 359 11.42 -25.72 -11.35
C ALA A 359 11.59 -25.55 -12.87
N ALA A 360 11.11 -24.43 -13.42
CA ALA A 360 11.20 -24.11 -14.84
C ALA A 360 12.56 -23.50 -15.26
N LEU A 361 13.41 -23.08 -14.31
CA LEU A 361 14.75 -22.59 -14.62
C LEU A 361 15.59 -23.67 -15.27
N GLN A 362 16.11 -23.38 -16.46
CA GLN A 362 17.01 -24.26 -17.17
C GLN A 362 18.44 -24.06 -16.68
N GLY A 363 19.15 -25.14 -16.43
CA GLY A 363 20.56 -25.13 -16.04
C GLY A 363 21.00 -26.50 -15.59
N SER A 364 22.21 -26.92 -15.93
CA SER A 364 22.83 -28.10 -15.32
C SER A 364 23.02 -27.79 -13.84
N ALA A 365 22.71 -28.79 -12.99
CA ALA A 365 22.93 -28.70 -11.54
C ALA A 365 24.19 -27.89 -11.20
N CYS A 366 24.09 -27.00 -10.18
CA CYS A 366 25.11 -25.99 -9.79
C CYS A 366 26.55 -26.52 -9.66
N ALA A 367 26.76 -27.83 -9.65
CA ALA A 367 28.07 -28.48 -9.61
C ALA A 367 29.01 -28.17 -10.80
N ARG A 368 28.50 -27.62 -11.93
CA ARG A 368 29.36 -27.25 -13.10
C ARG A 368 29.94 -25.85 -13.00
N LEU A 369 29.47 -25.00 -12.11
CA LEU A 369 30.02 -23.64 -11.91
C LEU A 369 31.18 -23.58 -10.92
N ALA A 370 31.43 -24.66 -10.18
CA ALA A 370 32.51 -24.75 -9.21
C ALA A 370 33.93 -24.98 -9.81
N VAL A 371 34.05 -24.98 -11.16
CA VAL A 371 35.32 -25.21 -11.89
C VAL A 371 35.65 -24.01 -12.76
N ARG A 372 35.62 -22.81 -12.22
CA ARG A 372 36.27 -21.64 -12.84
C ARG A 372 36.97 -20.80 -11.79
#